data_fae2aac2826631f8fc4a634588b580d9
#
_entry.id   fae2aac2826631f8fc4a634588b580d9
#
_cell.length_a   1.000
_cell.length_b   1.000
_cell.length_c   1.000
_cell.angle_alpha   90.00
_cell.angle_beta   90.00
_cell.angle_gamma   90.00
#
_symmetry.space_group_name_H-M   'P 1'
#
loop_
_entity.id
_entity.type
_entity.pdbx_description
1 polymer ?
#
loop_
_entity_poly.entity_id
_entity_poly.type
_entity_poly.pdbx_seq_one_letter_code
_entity_poly.pdbx_strand_id
1 'polypeptide(L)'
;MAEQRLDIYGFIGTRIREMRKARGLTLEELAGAAGMNTSFLHSIEKNKKRPSVRMLYNICLALEIPMEKMFKDAPVPPKETDVFARKVSMLVRDASPKTRVKALEVLKTLIRAD
;
A
#
# COMPACT_ATOMS: atom_id res chain seq x y z
N MET A 1 -15.09 -3.47 9.92
CA MET A 1 -15.00 -3.87 9.32
C MET A 1 -14.06 -3.93 8.80
N ALA A 2 -13.96 -4.10 8.72
CA ALA A 2 -13.04 -4.46 8.43
C ALA A 2 -12.57 -4.56 7.33
N GLU A 3 -13.02 -4.29 6.75
CA GLU A 3 -12.65 -4.30 5.65
C GLU A 3 -11.65 -3.46 5.47
N GLN A 4 -10.66 -3.55 5.97
CA GLN A 4 -9.57 -2.87 5.67
C GLN A 4 -9.04 -3.33 4.43
N ARG A 5 -9.72 -3.26 3.35
CA ARG A 5 -9.17 -3.57 2.09
C ARG A 5 -8.08 -2.60 1.82
N LEU A 6 -6.93 -3.09 1.40
CA LEU A 6 -5.84 -2.24 0.98
C LEU A 6 -6.21 -1.58 -0.34
N ASP A 7 -6.20 -0.27 -0.38
CA ASP A 7 -6.58 0.47 -1.57
C ASP A 7 -5.34 0.85 -2.36
N ILE A 8 -4.85 -0.09 -3.15
CA ILE A 8 -3.65 0.14 -3.95
C ILE A 8 -3.89 1.23 -4.99
N TYR A 9 -5.10 1.36 -5.50
CA TYR A 9 -5.37 2.37 -6.52
C TYR A 9 -5.39 3.77 -5.92
N GLY A 10 -5.90 3.91 -4.71
CA GLY A 10 -5.81 5.19 -4.01
C GLY A 10 -4.37 5.56 -3.71
N PHE A 11 -3.57 4.58 -3.31
CA PHE A 11 -2.16 4.79 -3.06
C PHE A 11 -1.45 5.27 -4.34
N ILE A 12 -1.71 4.59 -5.46
CA ILE A 12 -1.11 4.94 -6.74
C ILE A 12 -1.51 6.33 -7.19
N GLY A 13 -2.80 6.65 -7.09
CA GLY A 13 -3.30 7.96 -7.50
C GLY A 13 -2.64 9.08 -6.70
N THR A 14 -2.52 8.90 -5.40
CA THR A 14 -1.86 9.87 -4.53
C THR A 14 -0.39 10.01 -4.90
N ARG A 15 0.28 8.88 -5.15
CA ARG A 15 1.69 8.90 -5.51
C ARG A 15 1.92 9.63 -6.84
N ILE A 16 1.07 9.38 -7.83
CA ILE A 16 1.18 10.06 -9.11
C ILE A 16 1.06 11.58 -8.90
N ARG A 17 0.08 11.98 -8.12
CA ARG A 17 -0.11 13.41 -7.87
C ARG A 17 1.08 14.03 -7.17
N GLU A 18 1.60 13.35 -6.15
CA GLU A 18 2.76 13.84 -5.41
C GLU A 18 3.98 14.00 -6.32
N MET A 19 4.23 12.99 -7.13
CA MET A 19 5.39 13.02 -8.03
C MET A 19 5.22 14.02 -9.16
N ARG A 20 4.00 14.17 -9.66
CA ARG A 20 3.71 15.18 -10.66
C ARG A 20 4.00 16.56 -10.11
N LYS A 21 3.51 16.86 -8.90
CA LYS A 21 3.72 18.15 -8.30
C LYS A 21 5.18 18.39 -7.95
N ALA A 22 5.87 17.35 -7.49
CA ALA A 22 7.29 17.48 -7.19
C ALA A 22 8.10 17.83 -8.43
N ARG A 23 7.61 17.44 -9.62
CA ARG A 23 8.25 17.79 -10.88
C ARG A 23 7.72 19.10 -11.47
N GLY A 24 6.79 19.74 -10.80
CA GLY A 24 6.23 20.99 -11.29
C GLY A 24 5.37 20.85 -12.53
N LEU A 25 4.78 19.67 -12.73
CA LEU A 25 3.99 19.44 -13.93
C LEU A 25 2.51 19.67 -13.68
N THR A 26 1.83 20.22 -14.69
CA THR A 26 0.35 20.31 -14.65
C THR A 26 -0.22 18.96 -15.05
N LEU A 27 -1.51 18.80 -14.81
CA LEU A 27 -2.22 17.59 -15.26
C LEU A 27 -2.11 17.44 -16.78
N GLU A 28 -2.27 18.55 -17.50
CA GLU A 28 -2.17 18.53 -18.95
C GLU A 28 -0.78 18.10 -19.42
N GLU A 29 0.25 18.60 -18.76
CA GLU A 29 1.60 18.26 -19.15
C GLU A 29 1.90 16.79 -18.93
N LEU A 30 1.53 16.26 -17.79
CA LEU A 30 1.77 14.85 -17.51
C LEU A 30 0.93 13.96 -18.43
N ALA A 31 -0.34 14.29 -18.60
CA ALA A 31 -1.22 13.51 -19.46
C ALA A 31 -0.69 13.49 -20.89
N GLY A 32 -0.27 14.64 -21.38
CA GLY A 32 0.29 14.73 -22.74
C GLY A 32 1.55 13.88 -22.88
N ALA A 33 2.44 13.95 -21.91
CA ALA A 33 3.67 13.16 -21.94
C ALA A 33 3.40 11.66 -21.84
N ALA A 34 2.35 11.28 -21.13
CA ALA A 34 1.98 9.89 -20.97
C ALA A 34 1.05 9.38 -22.08
N GLY A 35 0.67 10.27 -22.98
CA GLY A 35 -0.20 9.90 -24.10
C GLY A 35 -1.62 9.56 -23.68
N MET A 36 -2.16 10.29 -22.70
CA MET A 36 -3.49 9.98 -22.19
C MET A 36 -4.31 11.25 -22.02
N ASN A 37 -5.59 11.05 -21.84
CA ASN A 37 -6.53 12.15 -21.65
C ASN A 37 -6.36 12.77 -20.27
N THR A 38 -6.38 14.11 -20.22
CA THR A 38 -6.20 14.84 -18.98
C THR A 38 -7.28 14.49 -17.95
N SER A 39 -8.52 14.39 -18.39
CA SER A 39 -9.63 14.05 -17.49
C SER A 39 -9.45 12.68 -16.88
N PHE A 40 -8.92 11.73 -17.66
CA PHE A 40 -8.69 10.38 -17.16
C PHE A 40 -7.59 10.39 -16.12
N LEU A 41 -6.52 11.13 -16.38
CA LEU A 41 -5.42 11.23 -15.41
C LEU A 41 -5.93 11.86 -14.10
N HIS A 42 -6.75 12.89 -14.22
CA HIS A 42 -7.33 13.51 -13.04
C HIS A 42 -8.16 12.51 -12.23
N SER A 43 -8.94 11.69 -12.94
CA SER A 43 -9.75 10.66 -12.28
C SER A 43 -8.90 9.60 -11.59
N ILE A 44 -7.74 9.26 -12.18
CA ILE A 44 -6.81 8.32 -11.55
C ILE A 44 -6.26 8.93 -10.26
N GLU A 45 -5.85 10.20 -10.31
CA GLU A 45 -5.31 10.86 -9.12
C GLU A 45 -6.35 10.98 -8.01
N LYS A 46 -7.61 11.08 -8.37
CA LYS A 46 -8.70 11.17 -7.40
C LYS A 46 -9.27 9.81 -7.01
N ASN A 47 -8.66 8.74 -7.46
CA ASN A 47 -9.09 7.37 -7.17
C ASN A 47 -10.50 7.08 -7.66
N LYS A 48 -10.88 7.69 -8.76
CA LYS A 48 -12.18 7.43 -9.38
C LYS A 48 -12.08 6.49 -10.56
N LYS A 49 -10.91 6.35 -11.14
CA LYS A 49 -10.66 5.42 -12.23
C LYS A 49 -9.33 4.73 -11.98
N ARG A 50 -9.21 3.52 -12.53
CA ARG A 50 -8.02 2.70 -12.34
C ARG A 50 -7.16 2.71 -13.58
N PRO A 51 -5.85 2.92 -13.45
CA PRO A 51 -4.98 2.84 -14.61
C PRO A 51 -4.72 1.40 -14.97
N SER A 52 -4.57 1.13 -16.26
CA SER A 52 -4.04 -0.17 -16.68
C SER A 52 -2.53 -0.18 -16.39
N VAL A 53 -1.93 -1.36 -16.43
CA VAL A 53 -0.48 -1.48 -16.24
C VAL A 53 0.24 -0.67 -17.31
N ARG A 54 -0.26 -0.69 -18.54
CA ARG A 54 0.34 0.06 -19.64
C ARG A 54 0.31 1.56 -19.38
N MET A 55 -0.85 2.05 -18.92
CA MET A 55 -0.98 3.47 -18.60
C MET A 55 -0.06 3.86 -17.46
N LEU A 56 0.03 3.01 -16.44
CA LEU A 56 0.89 3.27 -15.31
C LEU A 56 2.36 3.32 -15.75
N TYR A 57 2.75 2.41 -16.63
CA TYR A 57 4.09 2.41 -17.16
C TYR A 57 4.38 3.71 -17.93
N ASN A 58 3.44 4.16 -18.74
CA ASN A 58 3.60 5.40 -19.50
C ASN A 58 3.71 6.61 -18.57
N ILE A 59 2.95 6.60 -17.48
CA ILE A 59 3.05 7.66 -16.49
C ILE A 59 4.43 7.65 -15.83
N CYS A 60 4.94 6.48 -15.50
CA CYS A 60 6.28 6.38 -14.92
C CYS A 60 7.34 6.87 -15.87
N LEU A 61 7.23 6.54 -17.15
CA LEU A 61 8.16 7.04 -18.16
C LEU A 61 8.11 8.57 -18.22
N ALA A 62 6.91 9.13 -18.21
CA ALA A 62 6.74 10.58 -18.27
C ALA A 62 7.31 11.25 -17.03
N LEU A 63 7.21 10.62 -15.88
CA LEU A 63 7.75 11.13 -14.64
C LEU A 63 9.24 10.81 -14.48
N GLU A 64 9.79 10.00 -15.39
CA GLU A 64 11.19 9.60 -15.34
C GLU A 64 11.54 8.88 -14.04
N ILE A 65 10.66 7.97 -13.62
CA ILE A 65 10.90 7.17 -12.43
C ILE A 65 10.72 5.69 -12.77
N PRO A 66 11.44 4.81 -12.07
CA PRO A 66 11.20 3.38 -12.27
C PRO A 66 9.88 2.97 -11.64
N MET A 67 9.28 1.89 -12.16
CA MET A 67 8.01 1.40 -11.64
C MET A 67 8.10 1.07 -10.14
N GLU A 68 9.24 0.57 -9.71
CA GLU A 68 9.38 0.23 -8.30
C GLU A 68 9.24 1.44 -7.39
N LYS A 69 9.63 2.61 -7.86
CA LYS A 69 9.49 3.82 -7.07
C LYS A 69 8.03 4.23 -6.93
N MET A 70 7.23 3.92 -7.95
CA MET A 70 5.80 4.17 -7.90
C MET A 70 5.15 3.37 -6.76
N PHE A 71 5.64 2.16 -6.50
CA PHE A 71 5.07 1.28 -5.49
C PHE A 71 5.83 1.28 -4.17
N LYS A 72 6.85 2.12 -4.03
CA LYS A 72 7.62 2.13 -2.79
C LYS A 72 6.72 2.49 -1.62
N ASP A 73 6.85 1.72 -0.55
CA ASP A 73 6.03 1.90 0.66
C ASP A 73 4.55 1.65 0.42
N ALA A 74 4.22 0.94 -0.65
CA ALA A 74 2.83 0.58 -0.88
C ALA A 74 2.34 -0.33 0.25
N PRO A 75 1.05 -0.22 0.61
CA PRO A 75 0.52 -1.04 1.69
C PRO A 75 0.64 -2.52 1.34
N VAL A 76 1.01 -3.31 2.34
CA VAL A 76 1.17 -4.74 2.19
C VAL A 76 0.28 -5.39 3.22
N PRO A 77 -0.48 -6.42 2.85
CA PRO A 77 -1.31 -7.09 3.86
C PRO A 77 -0.41 -7.73 4.92
N PRO A 78 -0.78 -7.63 6.19
CA PRO A 78 0.01 -8.26 7.23
C PRO A 78 -0.01 -9.76 7.06
N LYS A 79 1.09 -10.40 7.43
CA LYS A 79 1.14 -11.84 7.37
C LYS A 79 0.18 -12.41 8.39
N GLU A 80 -0.39 -13.56 8.08
CA GLU A 80 -1.33 -14.19 8.98
C GLU A 80 -0.74 -14.38 10.37
N THR A 81 0.51 -14.79 10.44
CA THR A 81 1.18 -14.97 11.73
C THR A 81 1.30 -13.65 12.50
N ASP A 82 1.53 -12.56 11.81
CA ASP A 82 1.64 -11.25 12.46
C ASP A 82 0.31 -10.83 13.07
N VAL A 83 -0.78 -11.09 12.37
CA VAL A 83 -2.12 -10.78 12.87
C VAL A 83 -2.43 -11.62 14.10
N PHE A 84 -2.12 -12.91 14.03
CA PHE A 84 -2.35 -13.81 15.13
C PHE A 84 -1.53 -13.42 16.35
N ALA A 85 -0.25 -13.13 16.14
CA ALA A 85 0.63 -12.72 17.23
C ALA A 85 0.13 -11.45 17.91
N ARG A 86 -0.36 -10.51 17.10
CA ARG A 86 -0.89 -9.26 17.63
C ARG A 86 -2.13 -9.49 18.47
N LYS A 87 -3.01 -10.36 18.00
CA LYS A 87 -4.23 -10.69 18.74
C LYS A 87 -3.91 -11.38 20.06
N VAL A 88 -2.94 -12.30 20.04
CA VAL A 88 -2.52 -12.97 21.26
C VAL A 88 -1.93 -11.97 22.25
N SER A 89 -1.10 -11.05 21.78
CA SER A 89 -0.52 -10.02 22.61
C SER A 89 -1.60 -9.17 23.30
N MET A 90 -2.64 -8.83 22.56
CA MET A 90 -3.72 -8.04 23.11
C MET A 90 -4.48 -8.80 24.20
N LEU A 91 -4.69 -10.09 23.98
CA LEU A 91 -5.42 -10.91 24.95
C LEU A 91 -4.66 -11.10 26.25
N VAL A 92 -3.32 -11.14 26.20
CA VAL A 92 -2.52 -11.35 27.39
C VAL A 92 -1.96 -10.07 27.99
N ARG A 93 -2.33 -8.94 27.44
CA ARG A 93 -1.79 -7.65 27.90
C ARG A 93 -1.98 -7.43 29.38
N ASP A 94 -3.15 -7.74 29.90
CA ASP A 94 -3.47 -7.54 31.29
C ASP A 94 -3.34 -8.80 32.13
N ALA A 95 -2.76 -9.86 31.57
CA ALA A 95 -2.59 -11.10 32.29
C ALA A 95 -1.42 -11.00 33.25
N SER A 96 -1.38 -11.89 34.23
CA SER A 96 -0.27 -11.93 35.18
C SER A 96 1.02 -12.29 34.46
N PRO A 97 2.18 -11.93 35.01
CA PRO A 97 3.45 -12.28 34.38
C PRO A 97 3.60 -13.77 34.11
N LYS A 98 3.12 -14.60 35.02
CA LYS A 98 3.17 -16.04 34.82
C LYS A 98 2.38 -16.47 33.62
N THR A 99 1.16 -15.95 33.47
CA THR A 99 0.32 -16.30 32.33
C THR A 99 0.92 -15.80 31.04
N ARG A 100 1.55 -14.62 31.06
CA ARG A 100 2.20 -14.10 29.86
C ARG A 100 3.33 -14.98 29.39
N VAL A 101 4.14 -15.47 30.32
CA VAL A 101 5.26 -16.35 29.98
C VAL A 101 4.74 -17.64 29.37
N LYS A 102 3.71 -18.23 29.96
CA LYS A 102 3.10 -19.44 29.42
C LYS A 102 2.56 -19.23 28.02
N ALA A 103 1.86 -18.12 27.82
CA ALA A 103 1.29 -17.80 26.53
C ALA A 103 2.37 -17.68 25.46
N LEU A 104 3.49 -17.03 25.80
CA LEU A 104 4.61 -16.90 24.88
C LEU A 104 5.23 -18.24 24.54
N GLU A 105 5.36 -19.13 25.52
CA GLU A 105 5.92 -20.44 25.26
C GLU A 105 5.03 -21.26 24.35
N VAL A 106 3.74 -21.23 24.56
CA VAL A 106 2.79 -21.94 23.70
C VAL A 106 2.87 -21.39 22.28
N LEU A 107 2.91 -20.07 22.15
CA LEU A 107 2.96 -19.44 20.85
C LEU A 107 4.25 -19.81 20.10
N LYS A 108 5.38 -19.81 20.81
CA LYS A 108 6.67 -20.20 20.22
C LYS A 108 6.63 -21.64 19.73
N THR A 109 6.04 -22.51 20.52
CA THR A 109 5.93 -23.92 20.15
C THR A 109 5.11 -24.09 18.88
N LEU A 110 4.01 -23.37 18.78
CA LEU A 110 3.13 -23.45 17.59
C LEU A 110 3.85 -22.93 16.35
N ILE A 111 4.59 -21.85 16.50
CA ILE A 111 5.33 -21.29 15.36
C ILE A 111 6.44 -22.25 14.90
N ARG A 112 7.13 -22.87 15.85
CA ARG A 112 8.21 -23.80 15.50
C ARG A 112 7.70 -25.08 14.86
N ALA A 113 6.45 -25.45 15.15
CA ALA A 113 5.90 -26.67 14.61
C ALA A 113 5.67 -26.58 13.11
N ASP A 114 5.60 -25.38 12.58
CA ASP A 114 5.50 -25.21 11.15
C ASP A 114 6.85 -25.27 10.49
#